data_0094703ed529d5d12b15c130de1913bb
#
_entry.id   0094703ed529d5d12b15c130de1913bb
#
_cell.length_a   1.000
_cell.length_b   1.000
_cell.length_c   1.000
_cell.angle_alpha   90.00
_cell.angle_beta   90.00
_cell.angle_gamma   90.00
#
_symmetry.space_group_name_H-M   'P 1'
#
loop_
_entity.id
_entity.type
_entity.pdbx_description
1 polymer ?
#
loop_
_entity_poly.entity_id
_entity_poly.type
_entity_poly.pdbx_seq_one_letter_code
_entity_poly.pdbx_strand_id
1 'polypeptide(L)'
;EDPIEMIEPALNQTQVQPQLDFGFAEGLRALMRQDPDIIMVGEIRDLATAEMAIQAALTGHLVFSTLHTNDAVGAVTRLADLGVPSYLIAATVIGVLAQRLARTLCPACKVRDDQVTRETLSEVAKPWRLSGGVRPYKPVGCLECRNTGYRGRAGLYELLLMSDAARATVHPSLDAGALRRQAVKEGMRPLRLAGAMKVAEGLTTLDEVLRNT
;
A
#
# COMPACT_ATOMS: atom_id res chain seq x y z
N GLU A 1 -2.19 -14.94 11.88
CA GLU A 1 -2.10 -15.16 10.42
C GLU A 1 -3.11 -16.21 9.94
N ASP A 2 -3.48 -16.20 8.65
CA ASP A 2 -4.46 -17.11 8.08
C ASP A 2 -4.08 -17.47 6.62
N PRO A 3 -3.33 -18.55 6.38
CA PRO A 3 -2.51 -19.33 7.34
C PRO A 3 -1.15 -18.68 7.66
N ILE A 4 -0.33 -19.34 8.47
CA ILE A 4 1.10 -19.01 8.58
C ILE A 4 1.79 -19.56 7.31
N GLU A 5 2.22 -18.66 6.42
CA GLU A 5 2.87 -19.03 5.16
C GLU A 5 4.35 -19.38 5.35
N MET A 6 5.01 -18.71 6.28
CA MET A 6 6.42 -18.93 6.59
C MET A 6 6.65 -18.83 8.09
N ILE A 7 7.28 -19.85 8.65
CA ILE A 7 7.68 -19.84 10.07
C ILE A 7 8.92 -18.98 10.23
N GLU A 8 8.81 -17.92 11.06
CA GLU A 8 9.92 -17.02 11.38
C GLU A 8 10.25 -17.19 12.88
N PRO A 9 11.39 -17.83 13.22
CA PRO A 9 11.74 -18.12 14.62
C PRO A 9 11.92 -16.89 15.52
N ALA A 10 12.13 -15.71 14.93
CA ALA A 10 12.25 -14.46 15.66
C ALA A 10 10.90 -13.85 16.06
N LEU A 11 9.78 -14.39 15.58
CA LEU A 11 8.43 -13.89 15.81
C LEU A 11 7.57 -14.92 16.54
N ASN A 12 6.75 -14.45 17.47
CA ASN A 12 5.68 -15.26 18.06
C ASN A 12 4.50 -15.27 17.10
N GLN A 13 4.30 -16.38 16.38
CA GLN A 13 3.27 -16.50 15.36
C GLN A 13 2.09 -17.33 15.88
N THR A 14 0.88 -16.82 15.65
CA THR A 14 -0.37 -17.49 16.00
C THR A 14 -1.22 -17.65 14.74
N GLN A 15 -1.65 -18.87 14.45
CA GLN A 15 -2.52 -19.15 13.32
C GLN A 15 -3.98 -19.11 13.73
N VAL A 16 -4.81 -18.48 12.92
CA VAL A 16 -6.27 -18.50 13.02
C VAL A 16 -6.79 -19.92 12.81
N GLN A 17 -7.77 -20.33 13.61
CA GLN A 17 -8.39 -21.65 13.55
C GLN A 17 -9.92 -21.52 13.62
N PRO A 18 -10.59 -21.24 12.48
CA PRO A 18 -12.04 -20.99 12.45
C PRO A 18 -12.88 -22.14 12.99
N GLN A 19 -12.41 -23.38 12.84
CA GLN A 19 -13.07 -24.57 13.36
C GLN A 19 -13.11 -24.64 14.91
N LEU A 20 -12.31 -23.80 15.58
CA LEU A 20 -12.28 -23.67 17.04
C LEU A 20 -12.81 -22.30 17.51
N ASP A 21 -13.53 -21.58 16.66
CA ASP A 21 -13.99 -20.20 16.90
C ASP A 21 -12.85 -19.24 17.29
N PHE A 22 -11.63 -19.52 16.82
CA PHE A 22 -10.45 -18.72 17.08
C PHE A 22 -10.09 -17.91 15.84
N GLY A 23 -10.65 -16.71 15.76
CA GLY A 23 -10.44 -15.74 14.70
C GLY A 23 -9.36 -14.70 15.03
N PHE A 24 -9.24 -13.67 14.15
CA PHE A 24 -8.29 -12.57 14.38
C PHE A 24 -8.62 -11.76 15.64
N ALA A 25 -9.89 -11.50 15.93
CA ALA A 25 -10.30 -10.73 17.10
C ALA A 25 -9.96 -11.46 18.42
N GLU A 26 -10.23 -12.77 18.49
CA GLU A 26 -9.89 -13.63 19.64
C GLU A 26 -8.37 -13.73 19.81
N GLY A 27 -7.64 -13.91 18.70
CA GLY A 27 -6.19 -13.94 18.69
C GLY A 27 -5.58 -12.64 19.22
N LEU A 28 -6.05 -11.48 18.75
CA LEU A 28 -5.63 -10.18 19.26
C LEU A 28 -5.89 -10.00 20.75
N ARG A 29 -7.11 -10.37 21.21
CA ARG A 29 -7.46 -10.30 22.64
C ARG A 29 -6.54 -11.17 23.50
N ALA A 30 -6.10 -12.31 23.00
CA ALA A 30 -5.14 -13.18 23.70
C ALA A 30 -3.73 -12.57 23.68
N LEU A 31 -3.28 -12.06 22.53
CA LEU A 31 -1.95 -11.47 22.37
C LEU A 31 -1.73 -10.24 23.26
N MET A 32 -2.71 -9.36 23.39
CA MET A 32 -2.61 -8.16 24.28
C MET A 32 -2.34 -8.51 25.75
N ARG A 33 -2.54 -9.75 26.18
CA ARG A 33 -2.23 -10.21 27.54
C ARG A 33 -0.82 -10.79 27.69
N GLN A 34 -0.05 -10.81 26.61
CA GLN A 34 1.31 -11.37 26.58
C GLN A 34 2.39 -10.28 26.59
N ASP A 35 2.01 -9.05 26.96
CA ASP A 35 2.88 -7.87 27.04
C ASP A 35 3.70 -7.62 25.75
N PRO A 36 3.05 -7.56 24.57
CA PRO A 36 3.75 -7.27 23.32
C PRO A 36 3.95 -5.78 23.15
N ASP A 37 5.08 -5.35 22.58
CA ASP A 37 5.25 -3.96 22.10
C ASP A 37 4.65 -3.75 20.71
N ILE A 38 4.77 -4.78 19.86
CA ILE A 38 4.37 -4.73 18.44
C ILE A 38 3.46 -5.91 18.15
N ILE A 39 2.33 -5.62 17.53
CA ILE A 39 1.36 -6.63 17.10
C ILE A 39 1.17 -6.53 15.59
N MET A 40 1.26 -7.67 14.89
CA MET A 40 0.89 -7.75 13.48
C MET A 40 -0.35 -8.62 13.31
N VAL A 41 -1.39 -8.04 12.72
CA VAL A 41 -2.63 -8.72 12.33
C VAL A 41 -2.57 -8.95 10.84
N GLY A 42 -2.69 -10.18 10.38
CA GLY A 42 -2.56 -10.53 8.97
C GLY A 42 -3.42 -9.65 8.08
N GLU A 43 -4.70 -9.48 8.44
CA GLU A 43 -5.60 -8.56 7.76
C GLU A 43 -6.80 -8.17 8.63
N ILE A 44 -7.43 -7.04 8.30
CA ILE A 44 -8.71 -6.59 8.85
C ILE A 44 -9.79 -6.76 7.79
N ARG A 45 -10.72 -7.70 8.02
CA ARG A 45 -11.85 -7.96 7.11
C ARG A 45 -13.19 -7.47 7.68
N ASP A 46 -13.30 -7.35 8.99
CA ASP A 46 -14.53 -7.08 9.73
C ASP A 46 -14.34 -6.08 10.85
N LEU A 47 -15.46 -5.59 11.38
CA LEU A 47 -15.48 -4.60 12.45
C LEU A 47 -14.87 -5.14 13.75
N ALA A 48 -15.13 -6.40 14.11
CA ALA A 48 -14.65 -6.97 15.38
C ALA A 48 -13.11 -6.98 15.42
N THR A 49 -12.47 -7.40 14.32
CA THR A 49 -11.00 -7.36 14.17
C THR A 49 -10.48 -5.92 14.19
N ALA A 50 -11.16 -4.98 13.51
CA ALA A 50 -10.81 -3.57 13.49
C ALA A 50 -10.86 -2.95 14.89
N GLU A 51 -11.93 -3.20 15.65
CA GLU A 51 -12.10 -2.72 17.02
C GLU A 51 -10.98 -3.23 17.94
N MET A 52 -10.63 -4.50 17.85
CA MET A 52 -9.55 -5.07 18.66
C MET A 52 -8.18 -4.48 18.29
N ALA A 53 -7.90 -4.25 17.02
CA ALA A 53 -6.67 -3.60 16.56
C ALA A 53 -6.59 -2.15 17.07
N ILE A 54 -7.69 -1.42 17.04
CA ILE A 54 -7.81 -0.07 17.57
C ILE A 54 -7.61 -0.04 19.08
N GLN A 55 -8.23 -0.97 19.82
CA GLN A 55 -8.04 -1.07 21.27
C GLN A 55 -6.56 -1.32 21.62
N ALA A 56 -5.88 -2.20 20.90
CA ALA A 56 -4.46 -2.43 21.08
C ALA A 56 -3.66 -1.13 20.82
N ALA A 57 -3.97 -0.39 19.75
CA ALA A 57 -3.31 0.87 19.44
C ALA A 57 -3.56 1.94 20.52
N LEU A 58 -4.78 2.05 21.05
CA LEU A 58 -5.12 3.00 22.13
C LEU A 58 -4.43 2.66 23.47
N THR A 59 -4.10 1.39 23.70
CA THR A 59 -3.37 0.95 24.88
C THR A 59 -1.85 0.99 24.72
N GLY A 60 -1.33 1.58 23.62
CA GLY A 60 0.08 1.90 23.44
C GLY A 60 0.88 0.93 22.56
N HIS A 61 0.23 -0.11 22.02
CA HIS A 61 0.90 -1.05 21.12
C HIS A 61 1.08 -0.47 19.72
N LEU A 62 2.20 -0.76 19.07
CA LEU A 62 2.34 -0.52 17.63
C LEU A 62 1.65 -1.66 16.86
N VAL A 63 0.58 -1.34 16.15
CA VAL A 63 -0.21 -2.33 15.41
C VAL A 63 0.04 -2.21 13.91
N PHE A 64 0.49 -3.29 13.29
CA PHE A 64 0.53 -3.45 11.84
C PHE A 64 -0.62 -4.32 11.37
N SER A 65 -1.23 -3.95 10.26
CA SER A 65 -2.23 -4.79 9.60
C SER A 65 -2.30 -4.52 8.11
N THR A 66 -3.06 -5.33 7.39
CA THR A 66 -3.33 -5.12 5.98
C THR A 66 -4.82 -4.93 5.72
N LEU A 67 -5.12 -4.22 4.64
CA LEU A 67 -6.47 -3.99 4.13
C LEU A 67 -6.45 -4.16 2.61
N HIS A 68 -7.47 -4.79 2.06
CA HIS A 68 -7.61 -4.92 0.61
C HIS A 68 -8.23 -3.65 0.02
N THR A 69 -7.37 -2.69 -0.37
CA THR A 69 -7.76 -1.41 -0.96
C THR A 69 -6.89 -1.08 -2.18
N ASN A 70 -7.38 -0.18 -3.02
CA ASN A 70 -6.67 0.18 -4.24
C ASN A 70 -5.51 1.15 -4.00
N ASP A 71 -5.64 2.01 -2.99
CA ASP A 71 -4.67 3.05 -2.63
C ASP A 71 -4.70 3.34 -1.12
N ALA A 72 -3.82 4.21 -0.66
CA ALA A 72 -3.66 4.49 0.76
C ALA A 72 -4.87 5.23 1.38
N VAL A 73 -5.49 6.15 0.64
CA VAL A 73 -6.69 6.86 1.10
C VAL A 73 -7.88 5.90 1.21
N GLY A 74 -7.97 4.94 0.27
CA GLY A 74 -8.99 3.89 0.29
C GLY A 74 -8.98 3.04 1.56
N ALA A 75 -7.83 2.87 2.21
CA ALA A 75 -7.76 2.15 3.49
C ALA A 75 -8.49 2.90 4.62
N VAL A 76 -8.38 4.23 4.66
CA VAL A 76 -9.08 5.07 5.64
C VAL A 76 -10.61 4.99 5.43
N THR A 77 -11.06 5.08 4.16
CA THR A 77 -12.48 4.92 3.84
C THR A 77 -12.97 3.51 4.15
N ARG A 78 -12.16 2.50 3.88
CA ARG A 78 -12.52 1.10 4.17
C ARG A 78 -12.73 0.85 5.66
N LEU A 79 -11.91 1.43 6.54
CA LEU A 79 -12.14 1.35 7.99
C LEU A 79 -13.46 2.01 8.40
N ALA A 80 -13.79 3.16 7.81
CA ALA A 80 -15.07 3.82 8.05
C ALA A 80 -16.26 2.98 7.54
N ASP A 81 -16.14 2.36 6.35
CA ASP A 81 -17.15 1.47 5.77
C ASP A 81 -17.37 0.19 6.59
N LEU A 82 -16.34 -0.29 7.28
CA LEU A 82 -16.45 -1.40 8.24
C LEU A 82 -17.22 -1.01 9.51
N GLY A 83 -17.48 0.28 9.72
CA GLY A 83 -18.20 0.78 10.87
C GLY A 83 -17.30 1.39 11.96
N VAL A 84 -16.01 1.54 11.72
CA VAL A 84 -15.10 2.18 12.69
C VAL A 84 -15.43 3.67 12.81
N PRO A 85 -15.68 4.19 14.01
CA PRO A 85 -15.92 5.61 14.22
C PRO A 85 -14.74 6.47 13.74
N SER A 86 -15.04 7.54 13.02
CA SER A 86 -14.03 8.43 12.41
C SER A 86 -13.02 8.99 13.41
N TYR A 87 -13.45 9.32 14.63
CA TYR A 87 -12.55 9.83 15.67
C TYR A 87 -11.52 8.78 16.13
N LEU A 88 -11.88 7.48 16.10
CA LEU A 88 -10.94 6.40 16.41
C LEU A 88 -9.92 6.21 15.27
N ILE A 89 -10.37 6.27 14.02
CA ILE A 89 -9.46 6.25 12.86
C ILE A 89 -8.47 7.41 12.95
N ALA A 90 -8.96 8.63 13.20
CA ALA A 90 -8.12 9.80 13.35
C ALA A 90 -7.12 9.69 14.51
N ALA A 91 -7.51 9.06 15.63
CA ALA A 91 -6.67 8.92 16.81
C ALA A 91 -5.59 7.84 16.65
N THR A 92 -5.88 6.73 15.98
CA THR A 92 -5.03 5.53 16.02
C THR A 92 -4.25 5.27 14.73
N VAL A 93 -4.77 5.63 13.56
CA VAL A 93 -4.02 5.45 12.31
C VAL A 93 -2.89 6.46 12.23
N ILE A 94 -1.65 5.96 12.10
CA ILE A 94 -0.45 6.80 11.97
C ILE A 94 0.01 6.91 10.52
N GLY A 95 -0.27 5.93 9.69
CA GLY A 95 0.06 5.95 8.27
C GLY A 95 -0.49 4.75 7.53
N VAL A 96 -0.56 4.86 6.22
CA VAL A 96 -0.98 3.79 5.31
C VAL A 96 -0.01 3.72 4.14
N LEU A 97 0.56 2.53 3.92
CA LEU A 97 1.40 2.24 2.77
C LEU A 97 0.63 1.37 1.77
N ALA A 98 0.28 1.94 0.62
CA ALA A 98 -0.24 1.16 -0.50
C ALA A 98 0.91 0.71 -1.40
N GLN A 99 0.82 -0.53 -1.88
CA GLN A 99 1.81 -1.15 -2.74
C GLN A 99 1.15 -1.80 -3.96
N ARG A 100 1.80 -1.67 -5.11
CA ARG A 100 1.52 -2.44 -6.32
C ARG A 100 2.83 -2.96 -6.89
N LEU A 101 2.77 -4.09 -7.61
CA LEU A 101 3.94 -4.65 -8.27
C LEU A 101 3.82 -4.44 -9.78
N ALA A 102 4.84 -3.84 -10.38
CA ALA A 102 4.99 -3.74 -11.83
C ALA A 102 6.11 -4.68 -12.28
N ARG A 103 5.95 -5.35 -13.41
CA ARG A 103 7.02 -6.16 -14.00
C ARG A 103 8.19 -5.26 -14.42
N THR A 104 9.40 -5.69 -14.15
CA THR A 104 10.61 -4.97 -14.58
C THR A 104 11.06 -5.46 -15.96
N LEU A 105 11.47 -4.51 -16.78
CA LEU A 105 12.02 -4.81 -18.11
C LEU A 105 13.29 -5.66 -18.00
N CYS A 106 13.42 -6.63 -18.89
CA CYS A 106 14.61 -7.46 -18.98
C CYS A 106 15.81 -6.61 -19.39
N PRO A 107 16.88 -6.55 -18.58
CA PRO A 107 18.04 -5.70 -18.89
C PRO A 107 18.77 -6.14 -20.15
N ALA A 108 18.71 -7.43 -20.52
CA ALA A 108 19.42 -7.99 -21.66
C ALA A 108 18.78 -7.64 -23.01
N CYS A 109 17.45 -7.37 -23.06
CA CYS A 109 16.78 -7.19 -24.34
C CYS A 109 15.92 -5.92 -24.45
N LYS A 110 15.78 -5.12 -23.39
CA LYS A 110 15.05 -3.87 -23.50
C LYS A 110 15.70 -2.90 -24.48
N VAL A 111 14.91 -2.19 -25.26
CA VAL A 111 15.35 -1.17 -26.19
C VAL A 111 14.71 0.17 -25.86
N ARG A 112 15.29 1.28 -26.35
CA ARG A 112 14.71 2.61 -26.18
C ARG A 112 13.30 2.65 -26.76
N ASP A 113 12.41 3.35 -26.05
CA ASP A 113 11.05 3.61 -26.50
C ASP A 113 10.88 5.11 -26.78
N ASP A 114 10.97 5.47 -28.04
CA ASP A 114 10.84 6.86 -28.47
C ASP A 114 9.37 7.32 -28.58
N GLN A 115 8.40 6.40 -28.38
CA GLN A 115 6.97 6.74 -28.37
C GLN A 115 6.53 7.31 -27.02
N VAL A 116 7.20 6.93 -25.93
CA VAL A 116 6.92 7.46 -24.59
C VAL A 116 7.77 8.71 -24.38
N THR A 117 7.15 9.87 -24.49
CA THR A 117 7.83 11.16 -24.35
C THR A 117 7.78 11.69 -22.91
N ARG A 118 8.54 12.76 -22.64
CA ARG A 118 8.45 13.49 -21.37
C ARG A 118 7.03 14.04 -21.16
N GLU A 119 6.39 14.51 -22.20
CA GLU A 119 5.04 15.08 -22.19
C GLU A 119 4.03 14.01 -21.75
N THR A 120 4.09 12.81 -22.37
CA THR A 120 3.24 11.66 -22.00
C THR A 120 3.39 11.30 -20.52
N LEU A 121 4.64 11.18 -20.03
CA LEU A 121 4.88 10.86 -18.62
C LEU A 121 4.46 12.00 -17.68
N SER A 122 4.60 13.25 -18.11
CA SER A 122 4.15 14.41 -17.33
C SER A 122 2.63 14.46 -17.18
N GLU A 123 1.87 14.05 -18.20
CA GLU A 123 0.40 13.92 -18.09
C GLU A 123 0.01 12.87 -17.04
N VAL A 124 0.65 11.72 -17.05
CA VAL A 124 0.41 10.64 -16.07
C VAL A 124 0.82 11.06 -14.66
N ALA A 125 1.87 11.86 -14.55
CA ALA A 125 2.42 12.33 -13.28
C ALA A 125 1.65 13.52 -12.66
N LYS A 126 0.76 14.19 -13.39
CA LYS A 126 0.04 15.38 -12.89
C LYS A 126 -0.60 15.15 -11.52
N PRO A 127 -0.57 16.11 -10.61
CA PRO A 127 -0.07 17.50 -10.78
C PRO A 127 1.45 17.67 -10.57
N TRP A 128 2.19 16.58 -10.46
CA TRP A 128 3.62 16.58 -10.17
C TRP A 128 4.46 16.79 -11.41
N ARG A 129 5.65 17.38 -11.22
CA ARG A 129 6.66 17.52 -12.28
C ARG A 129 7.67 16.39 -12.17
N LEU A 130 7.91 15.70 -13.26
CA LEU A 130 9.02 14.73 -13.35
C LEU A 130 10.34 15.49 -13.34
N SER A 131 11.18 15.20 -12.35
CA SER A 131 12.57 15.70 -12.30
C SER A 131 13.52 14.68 -12.94
N GLY A 132 14.61 15.15 -13.53
CA GLY A 132 15.63 14.27 -14.11
C GLY A 132 15.43 13.93 -15.59
N GLY A 133 16.29 13.05 -16.09
CA GLY A 133 16.24 12.55 -17.46
C GLY A 133 15.11 11.56 -17.66
N VAL A 134 14.46 11.62 -18.82
CA VAL A 134 13.44 10.65 -19.22
C VAL A 134 14.07 9.70 -20.22
N ARG A 135 14.21 8.43 -19.84
CA ARG A 135 14.83 7.37 -20.64
C ARG A 135 13.94 6.12 -20.66
N PRO A 136 12.78 6.18 -21.29
CA PRO A 136 11.85 5.04 -21.33
C PRO A 136 12.42 3.93 -22.21
N TYR A 137 12.03 2.70 -21.88
CA TYR A 137 12.36 1.50 -22.63
C TYR A 137 11.13 0.66 -22.85
N LYS A 138 11.15 -0.17 -23.91
CA LYS A 138 10.10 -1.15 -24.22
C LYS A 138 10.65 -2.58 -24.21
N PRO A 139 9.80 -3.57 -23.96
CA PRO A 139 10.17 -4.98 -23.97
C PRO A 139 10.38 -5.46 -25.41
N VAL A 140 11.33 -6.37 -25.60
CA VAL A 140 11.54 -7.07 -26.89
C VAL A 140 11.28 -8.57 -26.70
N GLY A 141 12.04 -9.20 -25.82
CA GLY A 141 12.04 -10.63 -25.59
C GLY A 141 13.41 -11.25 -25.95
N CYS A 142 13.86 -12.19 -25.13
CA CYS A 142 15.06 -12.99 -25.35
C CYS A 142 14.97 -14.29 -24.54
N LEU A 143 15.93 -15.17 -24.68
CA LEU A 143 15.96 -16.45 -23.95
C LEU A 143 16.02 -16.25 -22.43
N GLU A 144 16.73 -15.22 -21.93
CA GLU A 144 16.84 -14.94 -20.49
C GLU A 144 15.50 -14.57 -19.84
N CYS A 145 14.60 -13.93 -20.56
CA CYS A 145 13.28 -13.57 -20.07
C CYS A 145 12.18 -14.49 -20.62
N ARG A 146 12.52 -15.60 -21.24
CA ARG A 146 11.57 -16.54 -21.88
C ARG A 146 10.67 -15.83 -22.89
N ASN A 147 11.25 -14.94 -23.69
CA ASN A 147 10.60 -14.12 -24.71
C ASN A 147 9.50 -13.18 -24.20
N THR A 148 9.38 -12.94 -22.91
CA THR A 148 8.38 -12.03 -22.34
C THR A 148 8.78 -10.55 -22.40
N GLY A 149 10.08 -10.25 -22.50
CA GLY A 149 10.64 -8.91 -22.37
C GLY A 149 10.70 -8.39 -20.92
N TYR A 150 10.24 -9.17 -19.93
CA TYR A 150 10.22 -8.81 -18.52
C TYR A 150 10.96 -9.83 -17.65
N ARG A 151 11.62 -9.34 -16.60
CA ARG A 151 12.34 -10.19 -15.63
C ARG A 151 12.29 -9.53 -14.25
N GLY A 152 11.58 -10.16 -13.31
CA GLY A 152 11.37 -9.64 -11.96
C GLY A 152 10.22 -8.62 -11.85
N ARG A 153 10.11 -8.02 -10.67
CA ARG A 153 9.06 -7.06 -10.31
C ARG A 153 9.66 -5.95 -9.46
N ALA A 154 9.11 -4.75 -9.57
CA ALA A 154 9.43 -3.61 -8.73
C ALA A 154 8.16 -3.12 -8.02
N GLY A 155 8.30 -2.74 -6.76
CA GLY A 155 7.21 -2.15 -5.99
C GLY A 155 6.95 -0.71 -6.42
N LEU A 156 5.67 -0.36 -6.58
CA LEU A 156 5.18 1.01 -6.63
C LEU A 156 4.56 1.30 -5.27
N TYR A 157 4.91 2.43 -4.67
CA TYR A 157 4.51 2.75 -3.31
C TYR A 157 3.82 4.11 -3.24
N GLU A 158 2.77 4.19 -2.43
CA GLU A 158 2.09 5.41 -2.02
C GLU A 158 2.00 5.40 -0.50
N LEU A 159 2.59 6.41 0.16
CA LEU A 159 2.60 6.51 1.61
C LEU A 159 1.77 7.73 2.04
N LEU A 160 0.65 7.46 2.71
CA LEU A 160 -0.15 8.44 3.42
C LEU A 160 0.33 8.49 4.88
N LEU A 161 0.78 9.66 5.33
CA LEU A 161 1.03 9.93 6.74
C LEU A 161 -0.17 10.68 7.33
N MET A 162 -0.59 10.25 8.52
CA MET A 162 -1.73 10.88 9.21
C MET A 162 -1.24 12.05 10.06
N SER A 163 -0.90 13.16 9.39
CA SER A 163 -0.61 14.46 10.04
C SER A 163 -1.85 15.02 10.74
N ASP A 164 -1.69 16.02 11.59
CA ASP A 164 -2.83 16.68 12.25
C ASP A 164 -3.81 17.27 11.23
N ALA A 165 -3.31 17.82 10.12
CA ALA A 165 -4.17 18.34 9.05
C ALA A 165 -4.87 17.23 8.27
N ALA A 166 -4.24 16.08 8.05
CA ALA A 166 -4.88 14.91 7.47
C ALA A 166 -5.95 14.33 8.42
N ARG A 167 -5.65 14.21 9.72
CA ARG A 167 -6.60 13.77 10.76
C ARG A 167 -7.84 14.65 10.82
N ALA A 168 -7.68 15.97 10.67
CA ALA A 168 -8.78 16.93 10.68
C ALA A 168 -9.76 16.72 9.50
N THR A 169 -9.37 16.01 8.43
CA THR A 169 -10.28 15.66 7.33
C THR A 169 -11.09 14.38 7.58
N VAL A 170 -10.74 13.62 8.62
CA VAL A 170 -11.40 12.35 8.96
C VAL A 170 -12.53 12.61 9.95
N HIS A 171 -13.73 12.80 9.43
CA HIS A 171 -14.96 13.07 10.18
C HIS A 171 -16.10 12.17 9.67
N PRO A 172 -17.28 12.14 10.32
CA PRO A 172 -18.37 11.21 9.95
C PRO A 172 -18.84 11.29 8.49
N SER A 173 -18.70 12.46 7.86
CA SER A 173 -18.92 12.62 6.41
C SER A 173 -17.61 12.68 5.64
N LEU A 174 -16.75 11.67 5.82
CA LEU A 174 -15.41 11.59 5.23
C LEU A 174 -15.43 11.84 3.72
N ASP A 175 -14.77 12.91 3.28
CA ASP A 175 -14.45 13.16 1.87
C ASP A 175 -13.04 12.61 1.55
N ALA A 176 -12.99 11.43 0.90
CA ALA A 176 -11.75 10.83 0.46
C ALA A 176 -10.94 11.76 -0.45
N GLY A 177 -11.61 12.62 -1.23
CA GLY A 177 -10.96 13.63 -2.08
C GLY A 177 -10.28 14.70 -1.25
N ALA A 178 -10.89 15.16 -0.14
CA ALA A 178 -10.28 16.14 0.76
C ALA A 178 -9.03 15.56 1.43
N LEU A 179 -9.11 14.32 1.97
CA LEU A 179 -7.96 13.64 2.55
C LEU A 179 -6.84 13.46 1.51
N ARG A 180 -7.16 13.04 0.28
CA ARG A 180 -6.18 12.90 -0.79
C ARG A 180 -5.51 14.23 -1.14
N ARG A 181 -6.28 15.32 -1.28
CA ARG A 181 -5.71 16.65 -1.57
C ARG A 181 -4.78 17.11 -0.46
N GLN A 182 -5.14 16.88 0.79
CA GLN A 182 -4.30 17.23 1.95
C GLN A 182 -3.01 16.39 1.95
N ALA A 183 -3.11 15.08 1.79
CA ALA A 183 -1.96 14.18 1.75
C ALA A 183 -0.99 14.55 0.61
N VAL A 184 -1.52 14.84 -0.57
CA VAL A 184 -0.74 15.29 -1.72
C VAL A 184 -0.02 16.61 -1.43
N LYS A 185 -0.71 17.57 -0.81
CA LYS A 185 -0.11 18.85 -0.39
C LYS A 185 1.06 18.65 0.58
N GLU A 186 1.01 17.62 1.41
CA GLU A 186 2.05 17.24 2.37
C GLU A 186 3.13 16.32 1.80
N GLY A 187 3.05 16.00 0.50
CA GLY A 187 4.09 15.27 -0.20
C GLY A 187 3.81 13.79 -0.49
N MET A 188 2.59 13.31 -0.20
CA MET A 188 2.20 11.97 -0.65
C MET A 188 2.33 11.85 -2.16
N ARG A 189 3.04 10.84 -2.62
CA ARG A 189 3.21 10.54 -4.05
C ARG A 189 2.27 9.41 -4.45
N PRO A 190 1.26 9.67 -5.29
CA PRO A 190 0.36 8.63 -5.78
C PRO A 190 1.09 7.51 -6.52
N LEU A 191 0.51 6.31 -6.52
CA LEU A 191 1.07 5.14 -7.20
C LEU A 191 1.43 5.41 -8.66
N ARG A 192 0.58 6.17 -9.39
CA ARG A 192 0.85 6.57 -10.78
C ARG A 192 2.12 7.41 -10.92
N LEU A 193 2.36 8.35 -10.01
CA LEU A 193 3.59 9.14 -10.03
C LEU A 193 4.81 8.27 -9.76
N ALA A 194 4.73 7.38 -8.74
CA ALA A 194 5.79 6.42 -8.44
C ALA A 194 6.10 5.54 -9.66
N GLY A 195 5.05 5.10 -10.37
CA GLY A 195 5.18 4.36 -11.62
C GLY A 195 5.82 5.16 -12.73
N ALA A 196 5.35 6.39 -12.98
CA ALA A 196 5.91 7.27 -14.03
C ALA A 196 7.41 7.54 -13.82
N MET A 197 7.84 7.69 -12.57
CA MET A 197 9.27 7.81 -12.24
C MET A 197 10.06 6.57 -12.65
N LYS A 198 9.53 5.36 -12.37
CA LYS A 198 10.18 4.10 -12.76
C LYS A 198 10.20 3.88 -14.29
N VAL A 199 9.19 4.38 -15.01
CA VAL A 199 9.20 4.42 -16.48
C VAL A 199 10.30 5.37 -16.98
N ALA A 200 10.40 6.56 -16.39
CA ALA A 200 11.45 7.52 -16.75
C ALA A 200 12.87 6.97 -16.50
N GLU A 201 13.04 6.11 -15.50
CA GLU A 201 14.30 5.40 -15.19
C GLU A 201 14.54 4.19 -16.12
N GLY A 202 13.56 3.80 -16.93
CA GLY A 202 13.63 2.63 -17.81
C GLY A 202 13.59 1.29 -17.08
N LEU A 203 12.94 1.23 -15.92
CA LEU A 203 12.76 0.02 -15.12
C LEU A 203 11.51 -0.77 -15.52
N THR A 204 10.46 -0.09 -15.95
CA THR A 204 9.19 -0.70 -16.36
C THR A 204 8.60 0.06 -17.55
N THR A 205 7.44 -0.37 -18.05
CA THR A 205 6.72 0.31 -19.13
C THR A 205 5.55 1.14 -18.60
N LEU A 206 5.11 2.09 -19.42
CA LEU A 206 3.92 2.89 -19.11
C LEU A 206 2.67 2.02 -18.99
N ASP A 207 2.51 1.01 -19.87
CA ASP A 207 1.37 0.09 -19.86
C ASP A 207 1.29 -0.72 -18.55
N GLU A 208 2.45 -1.16 -18.02
CA GLU A 208 2.49 -1.84 -16.72
C GLU A 208 2.03 -0.92 -15.58
N VAL A 209 2.42 0.33 -15.61
CA VAL A 209 2.01 1.31 -14.59
C VAL A 209 0.50 1.55 -14.68
N LEU A 210 -0.02 1.87 -15.86
CA LEU A 210 -1.45 2.17 -16.06
C LEU A 210 -2.37 0.98 -15.74
N ARG A 211 -1.87 -0.25 -15.95
CA ARG A 211 -2.63 -1.47 -15.63
C ARG A 211 -2.72 -1.74 -14.13
N ASN A 212 -1.73 -1.31 -13.36
CA ASN A 212 -1.60 -1.64 -11.93
C ASN A 212 -1.96 -0.47 -10.99
N THR A 213 -2.22 0.71 -11.53
CA THR A 213 -2.56 1.94 -10.79
C THR A 213 -3.76 2.64 -11.40
#